data_1c1ef3ce8d074f9f5dc7bad254470dd4
#
_entry.id   1c1ef3ce8d074f9f5dc7bad254470dd4
#
_cell.length_a   1.000
_cell.length_b   1.000
_cell.length_c   1.000
_cell.angle_alpha   90.00
_cell.angle_beta   90.00
_cell.angle_gamma   90.00
#
_symmetry.space_group_name_H-M   'P 1'
#
loop_
_entity.id
_entity.type
_entity.pdbx_description
1 polymer ?
#
loop_
_entity_poly.entity_id
_entity_poly.type
_entity_poly.pdbx_seq_one_letter_code
_entity_poly.pdbx_strand_id
1 'polypeptide(L)'
;MMALVFPIALGQAASILIGQELGRENPHSAYSQSWIFMGLLLLLMMLCGLGLYLGRAGLVSLFTEDAAVIAMAASILVLVSFQLLVDGLQIGSNIALKGYQDTFIPALCQVFSYWCVGFPLAWWLSRTDWFGSSPGVRGIWIALFTGLAVAAVLGVSRLAFVSREFASGRRQLQ
;
A
#
# COMPACT_ATOMS: atom_id res chain seq x y z
N MET A 1 9.61 6.81 8.98
CA MET A 1 9.61 5.37 9.30
C MET A 1 8.75 4.99 10.51
N MET A 2 8.65 5.79 11.56
CA MET A 2 7.81 5.48 12.75
C MET A 2 6.32 5.26 12.43
N ALA A 3 5.75 5.99 11.48
CA ALA A 3 4.33 5.85 11.10
C ALA A 3 3.95 4.45 10.54
N LEU A 4 4.91 3.68 10.04
CA LEU A 4 4.67 2.35 9.48
C LEU A 4 4.80 1.22 10.52
N VAL A 5 5.35 1.48 11.69
CA VAL A 5 5.56 0.45 12.73
C VAL A 5 4.21 -0.09 13.24
N PHE A 6 3.26 0.80 13.54
CA PHE A 6 1.92 0.40 13.99
C PHE A 6 1.17 -0.42 12.95
N PRO A 7 1.07 -0.01 11.67
CA PRO A 7 0.45 -0.80 10.61
C PRO A 7 1.08 -2.19 10.44
N ILE A 8 2.41 -2.27 10.50
CA ILE A 8 3.12 -3.55 10.37
C ILE A 8 2.85 -4.47 11.56
N ALA A 9 2.88 -3.95 12.79
CA ALA A 9 2.60 -4.73 13.99
C ALA A 9 1.15 -5.25 14.01
N LEU A 10 0.18 -4.38 13.68
CA LEU A 10 -1.22 -4.76 13.53
C LEU A 10 -1.38 -5.84 12.45
N GLY A 11 -0.64 -5.69 11.36
CA GLY A 11 -0.67 -6.62 10.25
C GLY A 11 -0.14 -8.00 10.60
N GLN A 12 0.96 -8.09 11.37
CA GLN A 12 1.47 -9.39 11.81
C GLN A 12 0.45 -10.12 12.69
N ALA A 13 -0.20 -9.41 13.61
CA ALA A 13 -1.27 -9.98 14.43
C ALA A 13 -2.44 -10.50 13.56
N ALA A 14 -2.86 -9.74 12.56
CA ALA A 14 -3.93 -10.14 11.64
C ALA A 14 -3.55 -11.38 10.81
N SER A 15 -2.33 -11.45 10.30
CA SER A 15 -1.85 -12.62 9.55
C SER A 15 -1.87 -13.90 10.41
N ILE A 16 -1.47 -13.79 11.68
CA ILE A 16 -1.50 -14.91 12.63
C ILE A 16 -2.96 -15.34 12.90
N LEU A 17 -3.86 -14.40 13.15
CA LEU A 17 -5.28 -14.69 13.41
C LEU A 17 -5.93 -15.38 12.21
N ILE A 18 -5.71 -14.89 10.99
CA ILE A 18 -6.20 -15.52 9.76
C ILE A 18 -5.69 -16.95 9.64
N GLY A 19 -4.39 -17.18 9.87
CA GLY A 19 -3.80 -18.50 9.83
C GLY A 19 -4.35 -19.45 10.91
N GLN A 20 -4.61 -18.95 12.12
CA GLN A 20 -5.22 -19.73 13.21
C GLN A 20 -6.66 -20.16 12.88
N GLU A 21 -7.48 -19.26 12.31
CA GLU A 21 -8.85 -19.60 11.92
C GLU A 21 -8.89 -20.63 10.77
N LEU A 22 -7.95 -20.55 9.84
CA LEU A 22 -7.79 -21.57 8.81
C LEU A 22 -7.38 -22.92 9.40
N GLY A 23 -6.45 -22.93 10.37
CA GLY A 23 -6.05 -24.14 11.09
C GLY A 23 -7.14 -24.74 11.96
N ARG A 24 -8.16 -23.94 12.35
CA ARG A 24 -9.39 -24.39 13.03
C ARG A 24 -10.50 -24.86 12.10
N GLU A 25 -10.19 -24.96 10.81
CA GLU A 25 -11.16 -25.32 9.75
C GLU A 25 -12.36 -24.34 9.69
N ASN A 26 -12.14 -23.07 10.02
CA ASN A 26 -13.15 -22.01 9.99
C ASN A 26 -12.86 -20.94 8.92
N PRO A 27 -12.98 -21.27 7.62
CA PRO A 27 -12.61 -20.38 6.53
C PRO A 27 -13.51 -19.15 6.42
N HIS A 28 -14.77 -19.20 6.88
CA HIS A 28 -15.66 -18.04 6.91
C HIS A 28 -15.19 -16.97 7.90
N SER A 29 -14.68 -17.39 9.06
CA SER A 29 -14.08 -16.47 10.03
C SER A 29 -12.81 -15.85 9.48
N ALA A 30 -11.93 -16.64 8.85
CA ALA A 30 -10.72 -16.15 8.19
C ALA A 30 -11.03 -15.10 7.10
N TYR A 31 -12.06 -15.35 6.28
CA TYR A 31 -12.55 -14.39 5.28
C TYR A 31 -12.97 -13.07 5.93
N SER A 32 -13.85 -13.14 6.93
CA SER A 32 -14.34 -11.94 7.64
C SER A 32 -13.21 -11.15 8.29
N GLN A 33 -12.29 -11.83 8.98
CA GLN A 33 -11.14 -11.20 9.63
C GLN A 33 -10.21 -10.51 8.63
N SER A 34 -10.00 -11.09 7.45
CA SER A 34 -9.19 -10.48 6.39
C SER A 34 -9.74 -9.13 5.94
N TRP A 35 -11.05 -9.03 5.74
CA TRP A 35 -11.70 -7.79 5.29
C TRP A 35 -11.88 -6.77 6.42
N ILE A 36 -12.12 -7.21 7.65
CA ILE A 36 -12.13 -6.32 8.83
C ILE A 36 -10.75 -5.71 9.02
N PHE A 37 -9.69 -6.53 8.97
CA PHE A 37 -8.31 -6.03 9.06
C PHE A 37 -7.99 -5.04 7.95
N MET A 38 -8.38 -5.34 6.70
CA MET A 38 -8.20 -4.42 5.57
C MET A 38 -8.88 -3.09 5.81
N GLY A 39 -10.12 -3.09 6.30
CA GLY A 39 -10.87 -1.87 6.64
C GLY A 39 -10.22 -1.07 7.76
N LEU A 40 -9.77 -1.73 8.83
CA LEU A 40 -9.06 -1.07 9.94
C LEU A 40 -7.74 -0.46 9.49
N LEU A 41 -6.98 -1.16 8.66
CA LEU A 41 -5.72 -0.66 8.13
C LEU A 41 -5.94 0.54 7.21
N LEU A 42 -6.96 0.49 6.34
CA LEU A 42 -7.32 1.63 5.49
C LEU A 42 -7.76 2.85 6.31
N LEU A 43 -8.55 2.64 7.35
CA LEU A 43 -8.95 3.72 8.26
C LEU A 43 -7.72 4.36 8.93
N LEU A 44 -6.80 3.53 9.43
CA LEU A 44 -5.56 4.01 10.03
C LEU A 44 -4.72 4.81 9.04
N MET A 45 -4.54 4.29 7.81
CA MET A 45 -3.78 4.98 6.77
C MET A 45 -4.46 6.27 6.31
N MET A 46 -5.79 6.30 6.27
CA MET A 46 -6.56 7.51 5.98
C MET A 46 -6.36 8.58 7.05
N LEU A 47 -6.40 8.19 8.33
CA LEU A 47 -6.15 9.12 9.44
C LEU A 47 -4.72 9.67 9.42
N CYS A 48 -3.73 8.81 9.17
CA CYS A 48 -2.34 9.22 9.00
C CYS A 48 -2.16 10.16 7.80
N GLY A 49 -2.76 9.83 6.67
CA GLY A 49 -2.73 10.65 5.46
C GLY A 49 -3.38 12.01 5.67
N LEU A 50 -4.54 12.05 6.34
CA LEU A 50 -5.23 13.30 6.70
C LEU A 50 -4.38 14.15 7.64
N GLY A 51 -3.78 13.55 8.66
CA GLY A 51 -2.87 14.23 9.59
C GLY A 51 -1.67 14.84 8.87
N LEU A 52 -1.08 14.09 7.94
CA LEU A 52 0.04 14.56 7.11
C LEU A 52 -0.41 15.70 6.17
N TYR A 53 -1.57 15.58 5.55
CA TYR A 53 -2.12 16.60 4.67
C TYR A 53 -2.41 17.91 5.41
N LEU A 54 -3.04 17.85 6.58
CA LEU A 54 -3.35 19.03 7.38
C LEU A 54 -2.10 19.67 8.00
N GLY A 55 -1.16 18.84 8.46
CA GLY A 55 0.07 19.27 9.12
C GLY A 55 1.23 19.62 8.17
N ARG A 56 1.06 19.47 6.84
CA ARG A 56 2.16 19.54 5.86
C ARG A 56 3.09 20.77 5.97
N ALA A 57 2.51 21.96 6.15
CA ALA A 57 3.29 23.19 6.23
C ALA A 57 4.05 23.27 7.56
N GLY A 58 3.38 22.97 8.67
CA GLY A 58 4.00 22.97 10.00
C GLY A 58 5.06 21.90 10.17
N LEU A 59 4.86 20.71 9.57
CA LEU A 59 5.88 19.66 9.60
C LEU A 59 7.14 20.05 8.85
N VAL A 60 7.01 20.69 7.69
CA VAL A 60 8.19 21.13 6.91
C VAL A 60 8.89 22.30 7.59
N SER A 61 8.17 23.24 8.19
CA SER A 61 8.76 24.39 8.89
C SER A 61 9.60 24.01 10.12
N LEU A 62 9.44 22.77 10.65
CA LEU A 62 10.33 22.24 11.71
C LEU A 62 11.75 21.94 11.21
N PHE A 63 11.95 21.79 9.90
CA PHE A 63 13.24 21.41 9.31
C PHE A 63 13.90 22.53 8.52
N THR A 64 13.17 23.56 8.10
CA THR A 64 13.70 24.67 7.31
C THR A 64 12.84 25.92 7.46
N GLU A 65 13.50 27.09 7.36
CA GLU A 65 12.84 28.42 7.34
C GLU A 65 12.69 28.97 5.91
N ASP A 66 13.28 28.30 4.91
CA ASP A 66 13.20 28.72 3.50
C ASP A 66 11.80 28.51 2.94
N ALA A 67 11.10 29.60 2.64
CA ALA A 67 9.74 29.58 2.13
C ALA A 67 9.59 28.82 0.80
N ALA A 68 10.60 28.87 -0.08
CA ALA A 68 10.58 28.16 -1.34
C ALA A 68 10.68 26.64 -1.15
N VAL A 69 11.53 26.19 -0.22
CA VAL A 69 11.67 24.79 0.17
C VAL A 69 10.39 24.30 0.86
N ILE A 70 9.81 25.09 1.75
CA ILE A 70 8.54 24.76 2.44
C ILE A 70 7.42 24.54 1.41
N ALA A 71 7.25 25.45 0.44
CA ALA A 71 6.21 25.35 -0.57
C ALA A 71 6.38 24.09 -1.44
N MET A 72 7.61 23.78 -1.87
CA MET A 72 7.92 22.61 -2.66
C MET A 72 7.66 21.32 -1.87
N ALA A 73 8.20 21.20 -0.67
CA ALA A 73 8.04 20.03 0.17
C ALA A 73 6.57 19.79 0.57
N ALA A 74 5.82 20.86 0.91
CA ALA A 74 4.40 20.76 1.21
C ALA A 74 3.59 20.24 0.01
N SER A 75 3.95 20.58 -1.22
CA SER A 75 3.31 20.04 -2.43
C SER A 75 3.57 18.54 -2.61
N ILE A 76 4.75 18.06 -2.26
CA ILE A 76 5.09 16.63 -2.31
C ILE A 76 4.34 15.87 -1.20
N LEU A 77 4.21 16.44 0.00
CA LEU A 77 3.48 15.82 1.11
C LEU A 77 1.99 15.61 0.78
N VAL A 78 1.39 16.41 -0.08
CA VAL A 78 0.03 16.14 -0.60
C VAL A 78 0.00 14.81 -1.36
N LEU A 79 0.95 14.58 -2.26
CA LEU A 79 1.04 13.31 -3.00
C LEU A 79 1.28 12.13 -2.06
N VAL A 80 2.19 12.29 -1.09
CA VAL A 80 2.48 11.26 -0.08
C VAL A 80 1.25 10.95 0.77
N SER A 81 0.41 11.93 1.09
CA SER A 81 -0.81 11.73 1.86
C SER A 81 -1.81 10.81 1.12
N PHE A 82 -1.95 10.97 -0.19
CA PHE A 82 -2.76 10.07 -1.02
C PHE A 82 -2.09 8.69 -1.21
N GLN A 83 -0.77 8.67 -1.29
CA GLN A 83 -0.01 7.43 -1.42
C GLN A 83 -0.24 6.50 -0.23
N LEU A 84 -0.38 7.03 0.99
CA LEU A 84 -0.64 6.21 2.18
C LEU A 84 -1.91 5.35 2.07
N LEU A 85 -2.94 5.80 1.36
CA LEU A 85 -4.15 4.99 1.11
C LEU A 85 -3.84 3.78 0.21
N VAL A 86 -3.05 4.01 -0.83
CA VAL A 86 -2.65 2.94 -1.75
C VAL A 86 -1.68 1.97 -1.07
N ASP A 87 -0.76 2.49 -0.24
CA ASP A 87 0.12 1.69 0.62
C ASP A 87 -0.69 0.79 1.56
N GLY A 88 -1.77 1.32 2.16
CA GLY A 88 -2.67 0.56 3.03
C GLY A 88 -3.30 -0.64 2.30
N LEU A 89 -3.78 -0.43 1.07
CA LEU A 89 -4.33 -1.51 0.23
C LEU A 89 -3.28 -2.57 -0.10
N GLN A 90 -2.09 -2.13 -0.52
CA GLN A 90 -1.00 -3.01 -0.93
C GLN A 90 -0.45 -3.80 0.27
N ILE A 91 -0.12 -3.12 1.37
CA ILE A 91 0.43 -3.75 2.57
C ILE A 91 -0.62 -4.68 3.20
N GLY A 92 -1.86 -4.23 3.31
CA GLY A 92 -2.95 -5.00 3.89
C GLY A 92 -3.24 -6.28 3.13
N SER A 93 -3.32 -6.22 1.81
CA SER A 93 -3.54 -7.40 0.98
C SER A 93 -2.39 -8.41 1.09
N ASN A 94 -1.13 -7.96 1.08
CA ASN A 94 0.03 -8.83 1.22
C ASN A 94 0.08 -9.52 2.59
N ILE A 95 -0.23 -8.80 3.66
CA ILE A 95 -0.24 -9.35 5.01
C ILE A 95 -1.39 -10.36 5.18
N ALA A 96 -2.58 -10.06 4.68
CA ALA A 96 -3.70 -11.00 4.71
C ALA A 96 -3.37 -12.27 3.91
N LEU A 97 -2.78 -12.14 2.71
CA LEU A 97 -2.36 -13.29 1.89
C LEU A 97 -1.30 -14.16 2.57
N LYS A 98 -0.42 -13.59 3.40
CA LYS A 98 0.50 -14.40 4.24
C LYS A 98 -0.26 -15.28 5.21
N GLY A 99 -1.38 -14.81 5.80
CA GLY A 99 -2.24 -15.62 6.64
C GLY A 99 -2.85 -16.82 5.90
N TYR A 100 -3.12 -16.68 4.59
CA TYR A 100 -3.56 -17.76 3.69
C TYR A 100 -2.40 -18.62 3.16
N GLN A 101 -1.16 -18.39 3.60
CA GLN A 101 0.06 -19.02 3.09
C GLN A 101 0.30 -18.80 1.59
N ASP A 102 -0.34 -17.81 0.99
CA ASP A 102 -0.15 -17.43 -0.41
C ASP A 102 0.81 -16.24 -0.49
N THR A 103 2.11 -16.52 -0.60
CA THR A 103 3.16 -15.50 -0.60
C THR A 103 3.85 -15.36 -1.95
N PHE A 104 3.87 -16.43 -2.76
CA PHE A 104 4.61 -16.46 -4.01
C PHE A 104 3.96 -15.59 -5.09
N ILE A 105 2.65 -15.71 -5.29
CA ILE A 105 1.94 -14.95 -6.32
C ILE A 105 1.94 -13.44 -6.01
N PRO A 106 1.65 -12.99 -4.76
CA PRO A 106 1.81 -11.59 -4.39
C PRO A 106 3.21 -11.04 -4.63
N ALA A 107 4.26 -11.82 -4.34
CA ALA A 107 5.63 -11.41 -4.62
C ALA A 107 5.89 -11.20 -6.12
N LEU A 108 5.41 -12.10 -6.98
CA LEU A 108 5.49 -11.94 -8.43
C LEU A 108 4.73 -10.72 -8.92
N CYS A 109 3.52 -10.47 -8.39
CA CYS A 109 2.73 -9.29 -8.71
C CYS A 109 3.47 -8.00 -8.34
N GLN A 110 4.18 -7.97 -7.20
CA GLN A 110 5.01 -6.83 -6.81
C GLN A 110 6.19 -6.62 -7.76
N VAL A 111 6.94 -7.67 -8.06
CA VAL A 111 8.06 -7.59 -9.01
C VAL A 111 7.56 -7.06 -10.36
N PHE A 112 6.47 -7.61 -10.88
CA PHE A 112 5.88 -7.15 -12.13
C PHE A 112 5.48 -5.67 -12.06
N SER A 113 4.78 -5.24 -10.99
CA SER A 113 4.31 -3.87 -10.85
C SER A 113 5.43 -2.85 -10.79
N TYR A 114 6.52 -3.14 -10.07
CA TYR A 114 7.63 -2.20 -9.96
C TYR A 114 8.59 -2.27 -11.15
N TRP A 115 8.93 -3.46 -11.65
CA TRP A 115 9.91 -3.62 -12.72
C TRP A 115 9.33 -3.45 -14.12
N CYS A 116 8.12 -3.96 -14.37
CA CYS A 116 7.52 -3.90 -15.70
C CYS A 116 6.65 -2.65 -15.91
N VAL A 117 6.12 -2.04 -14.83
CA VAL A 117 5.27 -0.83 -14.93
C VAL A 117 5.99 0.38 -14.35
N GLY A 118 6.38 0.34 -13.08
CA GLY A 118 6.92 1.49 -12.37
C GLY A 118 8.25 1.99 -12.98
N PHE A 119 9.21 1.08 -13.17
CA PHE A 119 10.54 1.46 -13.68
C PHE A 119 10.53 1.99 -15.12
N PRO A 120 9.89 1.35 -16.11
CA PRO A 120 9.82 1.89 -17.46
C PRO A 120 9.08 3.22 -17.53
N LEU A 121 8.00 3.36 -16.73
CA LEU A 121 7.25 4.59 -16.66
C LEU A 121 8.08 5.72 -16.03
N ALA A 122 8.85 5.44 -14.98
CA ALA A 122 9.75 6.40 -14.37
C ALA A 122 10.83 6.87 -15.35
N TRP A 123 11.42 5.92 -16.08
CA TRP A 123 12.43 6.23 -17.10
C TRP A 123 11.86 7.08 -18.23
N TRP A 124 10.63 6.81 -18.67
CA TRP A 124 9.97 7.57 -19.73
C TRP A 124 9.53 8.96 -19.25
N LEU A 125 8.85 9.05 -18.11
CA LEU A 125 8.36 10.33 -17.56
C LEU A 125 9.49 11.27 -17.10
N SER A 126 10.66 10.73 -16.71
CA SER A 126 11.80 11.56 -16.33
C SER A 126 12.43 12.30 -17.53
N ARG A 127 12.15 11.87 -18.77
CA ARG A 127 12.70 12.42 -20.02
C ARG A 127 11.72 13.25 -20.82
N THR A 128 10.44 13.25 -20.46
CA THR A 128 9.39 13.96 -21.17
C THR A 128 8.99 15.24 -20.45
N ASP A 129 8.91 16.35 -21.18
CA ASP A 129 8.57 17.69 -20.65
C ASP A 129 7.06 17.90 -20.42
N TRP A 130 6.28 16.84 -20.28
CA TRP A 130 4.82 16.89 -20.21
C TRP A 130 4.26 17.70 -19.02
N PHE A 131 5.04 17.91 -17.97
CA PHE A 131 4.60 18.58 -16.73
C PHE A 131 5.34 19.91 -16.43
N GLY A 132 5.95 20.55 -17.45
CA GLY A 132 6.62 21.86 -17.31
C GLY A 132 8.08 21.76 -16.80
N SER A 133 8.69 22.87 -16.50
CA SER A 133 10.14 23.12 -16.36
C SER A 133 10.93 22.34 -15.29
N SER A 134 10.42 21.28 -14.71
CA SER A 134 11.21 20.35 -13.85
C SER A 134 10.56 18.96 -13.82
N PRO A 135 10.52 18.23 -14.96
CA PRO A 135 9.80 16.97 -15.06
C PRO A 135 10.43 15.85 -14.21
N GLY A 136 11.75 15.85 -14.02
CA GLY A 136 12.51 14.74 -13.48
C GLY A 136 11.97 14.15 -12.17
N VAL A 137 11.83 14.96 -11.12
CA VAL A 137 11.42 14.47 -9.79
C VAL A 137 9.94 14.12 -9.74
N ARG A 138 9.07 14.98 -10.28
CA ARG A 138 7.61 14.73 -10.29
C ARG A 138 7.24 13.52 -11.13
N GLY A 139 7.88 13.35 -12.29
CA GLY A 139 7.66 12.20 -13.18
C GLY A 139 8.01 10.88 -12.49
N ILE A 140 9.13 10.85 -11.74
CA ILE A 140 9.53 9.68 -10.96
C ILE A 140 8.49 9.35 -9.88
N TRP A 141 7.99 10.37 -9.14
CA TRP A 141 6.97 10.15 -8.11
C TRP A 141 5.66 9.61 -8.68
N ILE A 142 5.20 10.12 -9.83
CA ILE A 142 4.00 9.64 -10.50
C ILE A 142 4.17 8.17 -10.94
N ALA A 143 5.34 7.83 -11.47
CA ALA A 143 5.64 6.47 -11.89
C ALA A 143 5.68 5.49 -10.71
N LEU A 144 6.32 5.88 -9.59
CA LEU A 144 6.35 5.08 -8.38
C LEU A 144 4.93 4.87 -7.81
N PHE A 145 4.13 5.95 -7.78
CA PHE A 145 2.74 5.86 -7.36
C PHE A 145 1.92 4.94 -8.27
N THR A 146 2.13 4.99 -9.58
CA THR A 146 1.45 4.11 -10.54
C THR A 146 1.85 2.65 -10.33
N GLY A 147 3.14 2.37 -10.17
CA GLY A 147 3.63 1.01 -9.87
C GLY A 147 3.02 0.46 -8.56
N LEU A 148 2.97 1.30 -7.52
CA LEU A 148 2.34 0.97 -6.24
C LEU A 148 0.83 0.71 -6.39
N ALA A 149 0.11 1.54 -7.17
CA ALA A 149 -1.33 1.37 -7.42
C ALA A 149 -1.62 0.05 -8.15
N VAL A 150 -0.81 -0.30 -9.16
CA VAL A 150 -0.92 -1.59 -9.85
C VAL A 150 -0.68 -2.75 -8.87
N ALA A 151 0.34 -2.67 -8.03
CA ALA A 151 0.62 -3.68 -7.01
C ALA A 151 -0.54 -3.82 -6.00
N ALA A 152 -1.15 -2.71 -5.58
CA ALA A 152 -2.31 -2.71 -4.69
C ALA A 152 -3.53 -3.38 -5.35
N VAL A 153 -3.85 -3.03 -6.59
CA VAL A 153 -4.96 -3.63 -7.34
C VAL A 153 -4.77 -5.14 -7.50
N LEU A 154 -3.58 -5.58 -7.92
CA LEU A 154 -3.27 -6.99 -8.07
C LEU A 154 -3.32 -7.74 -6.72
N GLY A 155 -2.78 -7.14 -5.65
CA GLY A 155 -2.80 -7.71 -4.31
C GLY A 155 -4.22 -7.88 -3.76
N VAL A 156 -5.05 -6.84 -3.84
CA VAL A 156 -6.46 -6.89 -3.40
C VAL A 156 -7.27 -7.87 -4.23
N SER A 157 -7.08 -7.90 -5.55
CA SER A 157 -7.76 -8.85 -6.45
C SER A 157 -7.39 -10.30 -6.08
N ARG A 158 -6.11 -10.55 -5.80
CA ARG A 158 -5.63 -11.86 -5.36
C ARG A 158 -6.21 -12.24 -4.00
N LEU A 159 -6.24 -11.31 -3.04
CA LEU A 159 -6.86 -11.54 -1.73
C LEU A 159 -8.35 -11.89 -1.88
N ALA A 160 -9.09 -11.13 -2.70
CA ALA A 160 -10.51 -11.40 -2.95
C ALA A 160 -10.73 -12.80 -3.57
N PHE A 161 -9.85 -13.22 -4.46
CA PHE A 161 -9.92 -14.55 -5.08
C PHE A 161 -9.62 -15.64 -4.05
N VAL A 162 -8.48 -15.59 -3.38
CA VAL A 162 -8.03 -16.60 -2.42
C VAL A 162 -9.01 -16.73 -1.25
N SER A 163 -9.41 -15.61 -0.65
CA SER A 163 -10.32 -15.62 0.50
C SER A 163 -11.69 -16.23 0.16
N ARG A 164 -12.20 -16.01 -1.07
CA ARG A 164 -13.43 -16.64 -1.56
C ARG A 164 -13.26 -18.13 -1.84
N GLU A 165 -12.13 -18.56 -2.39
CA GLU A 165 -11.87 -19.99 -2.63
C GLU A 165 -11.85 -20.78 -1.32
N PHE A 166 -11.21 -20.27 -0.28
CA PHE A 166 -11.22 -20.89 1.05
C PHE A 166 -12.62 -20.88 1.65
N ALA A 167 -13.34 -19.75 1.61
CA ALA A 167 -14.69 -19.65 2.14
C ALA A 167 -15.69 -20.59 1.43
N SER A 168 -15.48 -20.87 0.14
CA SER A 168 -16.32 -21.80 -0.65
C SER A 168 -15.91 -23.27 -0.53
N GLY A 169 -14.89 -23.61 0.27
CA GLY A 169 -14.36 -24.96 0.44
C GLY A 169 -13.63 -25.54 -0.78
N ARG A 170 -13.35 -24.72 -1.79
CA ARG A 170 -12.64 -25.14 -3.01
C ARG A 170 -11.14 -25.29 -2.81
N ARG A 171 -10.58 -24.68 -1.77
CA ARG A 171 -9.16 -24.73 -1.41
C ARG A 171 -9.03 -25.09 0.06
N GLN A 172 -8.08 -25.98 0.37
CA GLN A 172 -7.72 -26.37 1.73
C GLN A 172 -6.22 -26.09 1.92
N LEU A 173 -5.79 -25.95 3.17
CA LEU A 173 -4.36 -25.89 3.48
C LEU A 173 -3.72 -27.23 3.12
N GLN A 174 -2.65 -27.19 2.33
CA GLN A 174 -1.83 -28.35 2.04
C GLN A 174 -0.75 -28.51 3.09
#